data_83ea3439b76c3c1d7dbaa1b01c87f42b
#
_entry.id   83ea3439b76c3c1d7dbaa1b01c87f42b
#
_cell.length_a   1.000
_cell.length_b   1.000
_cell.length_c   1.000
_cell.angle_alpha   90.00
_cell.angle_beta   90.00
_cell.angle_gamma   90.00
#
_symmetry.space_group_name_H-M   'P 1'
#
loop_
_entity.id
_entity.type
_entity.pdbx_description
1 polymer ?
#
loop_
_entity_poly.entity_id
_entity_poly.type
_entity_poly.pdbx_seq_one_letter_code
_entity_poly.pdbx_strand_id
1 'polypeptide(L)'
;LLKTSLLKDVRTVVTDYDATDRLFTYLSSNVTELRTTNDGLGYSYMNDFKNRCIETALGYSSVTLDMTDVLAPDDNSPEWSDVYENFAINLDGYLGSYGAFDKNTVSETDSRVRRFMTVRCSSVRDGNEIRVTLAGVQDETQSRLQNEARDVTYYVLRTHGEEIEAVDGGSFKKIEDGAYLISAQQREFTVKLKDADALRYTD
;
A
#
# COMPACT_ATOMS: atom_id res chain seq x y z
N LEU A 1 -28.41 6.87 -2.86
CA LEU A 1 -28.25 5.79 -1.88
C LEU A 1 -27.41 6.24 -0.68
N LEU A 2 -26.21 6.82 -0.88
CA LEU A 2 -25.31 7.25 0.22
C LEU A 2 -25.85 8.39 1.11
N LYS A 3 -26.94 9.04 0.70
CA LYS A 3 -27.58 10.12 1.49
C LYS A 3 -28.66 9.61 2.44
N THR A 4 -28.91 8.30 2.50
CA THR A 4 -29.88 7.73 3.43
C THR A 4 -29.32 7.70 4.84
N SER A 5 -30.19 7.77 5.85
CA SER A 5 -29.76 7.73 7.26
C SER A 5 -29.03 6.44 7.65
N LEU A 6 -29.29 5.33 6.95
CA LEU A 6 -28.63 4.03 7.15
C LEU A 6 -27.17 4.02 6.68
N LEU A 7 -26.82 4.83 5.69
CA LEU A 7 -25.49 4.86 5.08
C LEU A 7 -24.69 6.12 5.43
N LYS A 8 -25.17 6.95 6.36
CA LYS A 8 -24.51 8.20 6.74
C LYS A 8 -23.10 8.03 7.30
N ASP A 9 -22.83 6.87 7.89
CA ASP A 9 -21.54 6.54 8.52
C ASP A 9 -20.62 5.71 7.61
N VAL A 10 -21.08 5.38 6.38
CA VAL A 10 -20.26 4.66 5.40
C VAL A 10 -19.16 5.59 4.89
N ARG A 11 -17.93 5.14 4.99
CA ARG A 11 -16.73 5.87 4.51
C ARG A 11 -16.06 5.22 3.32
N THR A 12 -16.21 3.91 3.20
CA THR A 12 -15.59 3.13 2.14
C THR A 12 -16.62 2.21 1.51
N VAL A 13 -16.65 2.18 0.19
CA VAL A 13 -17.45 1.26 -0.62
C VAL A 13 -16.48 0.45 -1.44
N VAL A 14 -16.65 -0.86 -1.46
CA VAL A 14 -15.92 -1.75 -2.35
C VAL A 14 -16.83 -2.11 -3.52
N THR A 15 -16.32 -1.95 -4.73
CA THR A 15 -17.03 -2.28 -5.96
C THR A 15 -16.24 -3.31 -6.76
N ASP A 16 -16.95 -3.99 -7.65
CA ASP A 16 -16.38 -5.00 -8.51
C ASP A 16 -15.30 -4.45 -9.44
N TYR A 17 -14.49 -5.37 -9.92
CA TYR A 17 -13.45 -5.08 -10.89
C TYR A 17 -14.02 -4.53 -12.19
N ASP A 18 -13.42 -3.46 -12.67
CA ASP A 18 -13.60 -2.96 -14.03
C ASP A 18 -12.22 -2.70 -14.66
N ALA A 19 -11.97 -3.34 -15.82
CA ALA A 19 -10.67 -3.24 -16.49
C ALA A 19 -10.32 -1.84 -16.98
N THR A 20 -11.30 -0.97 -17.15
CA THR A 20 -11.13 0.36 -17.76
C THR A 20 -11.01 1.48 -16.75
N ASP A 21 -11.33 1.22 -15.49
CA ASP A 21 -11.50 2.26 -14.50
C ASP A 21 -10.29 2.43 -13.55
N ARG A 22 -10.39 3.48 -12.76
CA ARG A 22 -9.40 3.81 -11.73
C ARG A 22 -9.50 2.83 -10.57
N LEU A 23 -8.38 2.54 -9.90
CA LEU A 23 -8.37 1.70 -8.70
C LEU A 23 -9.24 2.24 -7.57
N PHE A 24 -9.32 3.56 -7.44
CA PHE A 24 -10.16 4.22 -6.46
C PHE A 24 -10.72 5.53 -6.98
N THR A 25 -11.84 5.96 -6.40
CA THR A 25 -12.51 7.23 -6.71
C THR A 25 -13.09 7.81 -5.42
N TYR A 26 -13.08 9.13 -5.31
CA TYR A 26 -13.83 9.80 -4.25
C TYR A 26 -15.26 10.03 -4.70
N LEU A 27 -16.22 9.32 -4.11
CA LEU A 27 -17.65 9.54 -4.35
C LEU A 27 -18.15 10.81 -3.65
N SER A 28 -17.48 11.20 -2.58
CA SER A 28 -17.64 12.48 -1.89
C SER A 28 -16.39 12.79 -1.09
N SER A 29 -16.33 13.94 -0.41
CA SER A 29 -15.21 14.28 0.49
C SER A 29 -14.95 13.22 1.56
N ASN A 30 -15.97 12.47 1.95
CA ASN A 30 -15.92 11.53 3.07
C ASN A 30 -16.04 10.07 2.64
N VAL A 31 -16.35 9.78 1.38
CA VAL A 31 -16.58 8.41 0.89
C VAL A 31 -15.63 8.08 -0.23
N THR A 32 -14.85 7.04 -0.04
CA THR A 32 -13.97 6.46 -1.05
C THR A 32 -14.61 5.20 -1.63
N GLU A 33 -14.59 5.09 -2.93
CA GLU A 33 -14.81 3.84 -3.64
C GLU A 33 -13.47 3.18 -3.90
N LEU A 34 -13.29 1.96 -3.41
CA LEU A 34 -12.16 1.09 -3.72
C LEU A 34 -12.64 0.00 -4.67
N ARG A 35 -11.90 -0.26 -5.73
CA ARG A 35 -12.24 -1.33 -6.67
C ARG A 35 -11.40 -2.55 -6.43
N THR A 36 -11.98 -3.72 -6.62
CA THR A 36 -11.22 -4.95 -6.64
C THR A 36 -10.30 -4.97 -7.86
N THR A 37 -9.10 -5.49 -7.69
CA THR A 37 -8.08 -5.48 -8.74
C THR A 37 -8.17 -6.70 -9.63
N ASN A 38 -8.75 -7.79 -9.13
CA ASN A 38 -8.94 -9.03 -9.85
C ASN A 38 -10.32 -9.60 -9.57
N ASP A 39 -10.90 -10.24 -10.59
CA ASP A 39 -12.10 -11.03 -10.48
C ASP A 39 -11.70 -12.51 -10.47
N GLY A 40 -12.05 -13.19 -9.37
CA GLY A 40 -11.73 -14.59 -9.17
C GLY A 40 -10.26 -14.89 -8.96
N LEU A 41 -9.96 -16.18 -8.91
CA LEU A 41 -8.65 -16.75 -8.59
C LEU A 41 -7.91 -17.28 -9.81
N GLY A 42 -8.54 -17.19 -11.00
CA GLY A 42 -7.95 -17.67 -12.23
C GLY A 42 -6.68 -16.90 -12.59
N TYR A 43 -5.63 -17.64 -12.92
CA TYR A 43 -4.43 -17.03 -13.50
C TYR A 43 -4.72 -16.53 -14.92
N SER A 44 -4.30 -15.30 -15.19
CA SER A 44 -4.20 -14.78 -16.54
C SER A 44 -2.98 -13.89 -16.68
N TYR A 45 -2.38 -13.85 -17.86
CA TYR A 45 -1.27 -12.93 -18.15
C TYR A 45 -1.65 -11.47 -17.90
N MET A 46 -2.88 -11.09 -18.17
CA MET A 46 -3.36 -9.73 -17.96
C MET A 46 -3.44 -9.41 -16.47
N ASN A 47 -3.92 -10.33 -15.64
CA ASN A 47 -3.97 -10.16 -14.20
C ASN A 47 -2.55 -10.09 -13.60
N ASP A 48 -1.65 -10.95 -14.03
CA ASP A 48 -0.24 -10.91 -13.60
C ASP A 48 0.42 -9.57 -13.97
N PHE A 49 0.29 -9.15 -15.22
CA PHE A 49 0.83 -7.86 -15.68
C PHE A 49 0.24 -6.69 -14.88
N LYS A 50 -1.07 -6.66 -14.68
CA LYS A 50 -1.74 -5.62 -13.91
C LYS A 50 -1.27 -5.60 -12.45
N ASN A 51 -1.19 -6.75 -11.80
CA ASN A 51 -0.72 -6.84 -10.42
C ASN A 51 0.71 -6.31 -10.29
N ARG A 52 1.60 -6.69 -11.19
CA ARG A 52 2.98 -6.16 -11.22
C ARG A 52 3.03 -4.65 -11.40
N CYS A 53 2.17 -4.09 -12.25
CA CYS A 53 2.06 -2.64 -12.41
C CYS A 53 1.58 -1.96 -11.11
N ILE A 54 0.58 -2.54 -10.46
CA ILE A 54 0.05 -2.02 -9.18
C ILE A 54 1.11 -2.09 -8.09
N GLU A 55 1.82 -3.20 -7.99
CA GLU A 55 2.92 -3.40 -7.04
C GLU A 55 4.04 -2.40 -7.26
N THR A 56 4.45 -2.22 -8.49
CA THR A 56 5.50 -1.25 -8.86
C THR A 56 5.10 0.18 -8.54
N ALA A 57 3.80 0.49 -8.65
CA ALA A 57 3.26 1.80 -8.31
C ALA A 57 2.94 1.98 -6.82
N LEU A 58 3.29 1.00 -5.96
CA LEU A 58 2.96 0.98 -4.53
C LEU A 58 1.44 1.06 -4.27
N GLY A 59 0.65 0.45 -5.15
CA GLY A 59 -0.79 0.37 -5.05
C GLY A 59 -1.26 -0.71 -4.06
N TYR A 60 -2.54 -1.03 -4.10
CA TYR A 60 -3.12 -2.13 -3.33
C TYR A 60 -3.61 -3.24 -4.26
N SER A 61 -3.67 -4.46 -3.74
CA SER A 61 -4.28 -5.61 -4.42
C SER A 61 -5.50 -6.10 -3.65
N SER A 62 -6.58 -6.37 -4.36
CA SER A 62 -7.83 -6.89 -3.82
C SER A 62 -8.47 -7.83 -4.84
N VAL A 63 -8.97 -8.96 -4.39
CA VAL A 63 -9.56 -10.00 -5.23
C VAL A 63 -11.01 -10.22 -4.83
N THR A 64 -11.92 -10.23 -5.79
CA THR A 64 -13.29 -10.69 -5.56
C THR A 64 -13.34 -12.21 -5.67
N LEU A 65 -13.92 -12.85 -4.66
CA LEU A 65 -14.21 -14.29 -4.65
C LEU A 65 -15.72 -14.48 -4.67
N ASP A 66 -16.23 -15.13 -5.71
CA ASP A 66 -17.58 -15.63 -5.68
C ASP A 66 -17.60 -16.97 -4.93
N MET A 67 -18.24 -16.97 -3.78
CA MET A 67 -18.37 -18.14 -2.93
C MET A 67 -19.69 -18.91 -3.18
N THR A 68 -20.48 -18.52 -4.17
CA THR A 68 -21.81 -19.10 -4.42
C THR A 68 -21.68 -20.59 -4.71
N ASP A 69 -20.73 -20.96 -5.57
CA ASP A 69 -20.50 -22.37 -5.95
C ASP A 69 -20.00 -23.24 -4.80
N VAL A 70 -19.33 -22.61 -3.80
CA VAL A 70 -18.83 -23.31 -2.60
C VAL A 70 -19.92 -23.44 -1.53
N LEU A 71 -20.75 -22.41 -1.37
CA LEU A 71 -21.79 -22.36 -0.33
C LEU A 71 -23.07 -23.12 -0.75
N ALA A 72 -23.33 -23.19 -2.05
CA ALA A 72 -24.48 -23.88 -2.62
C ALA A 72 -24.05 -24.74 -3.82
N PRO A 73 -23.18 -25.75 -3.60
CA PRO A 73 -22.59 -26.53 -4.68
C PRO A 73 -23.63 -27.31 -5.45
N ASP A 74 -23.45 -27.39 -6.75
CA ASP A 74 -24.12 -28.31 -7.66
C ASP A 74 -23.16 -29.43 -8.09
N ASP A 75 -23.63 -30.33 -8.95
CA ASP A 75 -22.84 -31.49 -9.43
C ASP A 75 -21.55 -31.09 -10.19
N ASN A 76 -21.41 -29.85 -10.62
CA ASN A 76 -20.26 -29.35 -11.39
C ASN A 76 -19.42 -28.35 -10.58
N SER A 77 -19.81 -28.03 -9.37
CA SER A 77 -19.10 -27.06 -8.54
C SER A 77 -17.76 -27.64 -8.06
N PRO A 78 -16.69 -26.82 -8.04
CA PRO A 78 -15.41 -27.28 -7.53
C PRO A 78 -15.49 -27.56 -6.03
N GLU A 79 -14.70 -28.53 -5.55
CA GLU A 79 -14.56 -28.73 -4.11
C GLU A 79 -13.80 -27.58 -3.47
N TRP A 80 -14.10 -27.31 -2.19
CA TRP A 80 -13.44 -26.25 -1.44
C TRP A 80 -11.91 -26.39 -1.42
N SER A 81 -11.40 -27.62 -1.35
CA SER A 81 -9.98 -27.93 -1.43
C SER A 81 -9.34 -27.38 -2.70
N ASP A 82 -10.00 -27.56 -3.86
CA ASP A 82 -9.49 -27.11 -5.14
C ASP A 82 -9.51 -25.59 -5.25
N VAL A 83 -10.59 -24.97 -4.77
CA VAL A 83 -10.71 -23.50 -4.71
C VAL A 83 -9.60 -22.91 -3.83
N TYR A 84 -9.36 -23.51 -2.66
CA TYR A 84 -8.33 -23.04 -1.73
C TYR A 84 -6.92 -23.23 -2.28
N GLU A 85 -6.63 -24.38 -2.89
CA GLU A 85 -5.31 -24.66 -3.48
C GLU A 85 -5.01 -23.69 -4.62
N ASN A 86 -5.96 -23.46 -5.52
CA ASN A 86 -5.81 -22.46 -6.58
C ASN A 86 -5.62 -21.05 -6.03
N PHE A 87 -6.35 -20.68 -4.98
CA PHE A 87 -6.15 -19.41 -4.29
C PHE A 87 -4.75 -19.27 -3.71
N ALA A 88 -4.28 -20.28 -2.99
CA ALA A 88 -2.97 -20.26 -2.36
C ALA A 88 -1.84 -20.15 -3.41
N ILE A 89 -1.92 -20.91 -4.50
CA ILE A 89 -0.94 -20.88 -5.60
C ILE A 89 -0.92 -19.50 -6.27
N ASN A 90 -2.09 -18.94 -6.58
CA ASN A 90 -2.18 -17.64 -7.22
C ASN A 90 -1.73 -16.51 -6.30
N LEU A 91 -2.11 -16.56 -5.02
CA LEU A 91 -1.67 -15.59 -4.04
C LEU A 91 -0.14 -15.60 -3.87
N ASP A 92 0.46 -16.78 -3.79
CA ASP A 92 1.92 -16.91 -3.71
C ASP A 92 2.60 -16.44 -5.00
N GLY A 93 2.06 -16.80 -6.16
CA GLY A 93 2.56 -16.37 -7.46
C GLY A 93 2.49 -14.85 -7.67
N TYR A 94 1.44 -14.20 -7.21
CA TYR A 94 1.26 -12.75 -7.37
C TYR A 94 1.96 -11.93 -6.28
N LEU A 95 2.05 -12.42 -5.06
CA LEU A 95 2.51 -11.65 -3.90
C LEU A 95 3.79 -12.21 -3.27
N GLY A 96 4.03 -13.50 -3.38
CA GLY A 96 5.12 -14.17 -2.68
C GLY A 96 6.52 -13.71 -3.12
N SER A 97 6.69 -13.43 -4.41
CA SER A 97 7.98 -13.04 -4.98
C SER A 97 8.42 -11.61 -4.65
N TYR A 98 7.50 -10.75 -4.31
CA TYR A 98 7.74 -9.30 -4.13
C TYR A 98 7.61 -8.82 -2.69
N GLY A 99 7.15 -9.65 -1.79
CA GLY A 99 7.34 -9.68 -0.33
C GLY A 99 7.13 -8.40 0.49
N ALA A 100 6.58 -7.33 -0.07
CA ALA A 100 6.45 -6.05 0.61
C ALA A 100 5.00 -5.64 0.89
N PHE A 101 4.04 -6.56 0.72
CA PHE A 101 2.64 -6.24 0.95
C PHE A 101 2.23 -6.49 2.40
N ASP A 102 1.69 -5.45 3.03
CA ASP A 102 0.99 -5.60 4.30
C ASP A 102 -0.43 -6.10 4.04
N LYS A 103 -0.90 -7.00 4.88
CA LYS A 103 -2.31 -7.39 4.93
C LYS A 103 -3.09 -6.28 5.61
N ASN A 104 -4.04 -5.68 4.90
CA ASN A 104 -4.83 -4.56 5.40
C ASN A 104 -6.32 -4.86 5.33
N THR A 105 -7.05 -4.33 6.28
CA THR A 105 -8.50 -4.22 6.17
C THR A 105 -8.89 -3.17 5.12
N VAL A 106 -10.13 -3.20 4.65
CA VAL A 106 -10.67 -2.19 3.72
C VAL A 106 -10.52 -0.77 4.28
N SER A 107 -10.77 -0.59 5.59
CA SER A 107 -10.63 0.71 6.25
C SER A 107 -9.19 1.20 6.33
N GLU A 108 -8.23 0.31 6.56
CA GLU A 108 -6.80 0.63 6.53
C GLU A 108 -6.36 1.00 5.12
N THR A 109 -6.81 0.27 4.11
CA THR A 109 -6.53 0.57 2.70
C THR A 109 -7.06 1.95 2.34
N ASP A 110 -8.31 2.30 2.70
CA ASP A 110 -8.87 3.64 2.49
C ASP A 110 -8.01 4.72 3.17
N SER A 111 -7.64 4.50 4.43
CA SER A 111 -6.81 5.45 5.18
C SER A 111 -5.45 5.66 4.51
N ARG A 112 -4.81 4.59 4.04
CA ARG A 112 -3.52 4.65 3.33
C ARG A 112 -3.65 5.36 1.98
N VAL A 113 -4.69 5.06 1.19
CA VAL A 113 -4.97 5.74 -0.09
C VAL A 113 -5.18 7.24 0.14
N ARG A 114 -6.02 7.62 1.10
CA ARG A 114 -6.27 9.03 1.42
C ARG A 114 -5.00 9.74 1.86
N ARG A 115 -4.19 9.11 2.70
CA ARG A 115 -2.91 9.64 3.13
C ARG A 115 -1.97 9.85 1.93
N PHE A 116 -1.79 8.83 1.09
CA PHE A 116 -0.94 8.92 -0.10
C PHE A 116 -1.35 10.09 -1.00
N MET A 117 -2.65 10.31 -1.18
CA MET A 117 -3.17 11.38 -2.04
C MET A 117 -3.06 12.78 -1.42
N THR A 118 -3.00 12.89 -0.10
CA THR A 118 -3.00 14.18 0.60
C THR A 118 -1.64 14.59 1.15
N VAL A 119 -0.76 13.63 1.40
CA VAL A 119 0.57 13.89 1.94
C VAL A 119 1.40 14.72 0.96
N ARG A 120 2.03 15.74 1.50
CA ARG A 120 3.07 16.52 0.83
C ARG A 120 4.36 16.38 1.59
N CYS A 121 5.41 16.04 0.88
CA CYS A 121 6.74 15.88 1.43
C CYS A 121 7.58 17.09 1.03
N SER A 122 8.24 17.68 2.00
CA SER A 122 9.31 18.67 1.76
C SER A 122 10.57 18.19 2.43
N SER A 123 11.71 18.41 1.81
CA SER A 123 13.00 18.03 2.37
C SER A 123 14.02 19.14 2.24
N VAL A 124 14.88 19.25 3.24
CA VAL A 124 16.04 20.14 3.23
C VAL A 124 17.27 19.32 3.59
N ARG A 125 18.27 19.41 2.75
CA ARG A 125 19.57 18.77 2.99
C ARG A 125 20.55 19.77 3.62
N ASP A 126 21.20 19.33 4.69
CA ASP A 126 22.27 20.05 5.37
C ASP A 126 23.44 19.08 5.61
N GLY A 127 24.46 19.16 4.77
CA GLY A 127 25.57 18.20 4.79
C GLY A 127 25.11 16.77 4.57
N ASN A 128 25.33 15.90 5.56
CA ASN A 128 24.95 14.49 5.55
C ASN A 128 23.54 14.24 6.14
N GLU A 129 22.82 15.27 6.53
CA GLU A 129 21.47 15.13 7.05
C GLU A 129 20.44 15.61 6.03
N ILE A 130 19.39 14.81 5.85
CA ILE A 130 18.21 15.18 5.08
C ILE A 130 17.04 15.25 6.05
N ARG A 131 16.57 16.46 6.34
CA ARG A 131 15.38 16.67 7.17
C ARG A 131 14.16 16.66 6.31
N VAL A 132 13.18 15.83 6.65
CA VAL A 132 11.96 15.64 5.90
C VAL A 132 10.77 16.03 6.76
N THR A 133 9.88 16.86 6.21
CA THR A 133 8.63 17.26 6.85
C THR A 133 7.45 16.83 6.02
N LEU A 134 6.47 16.19 6.67
CA LEU A 134 5.23 15.69 6.06
C LEU A 134 4.08 16.60 6.44
N ALA A 135 3.48 17.25 5.45
CA ALA A 135 2.26 18.02 5.60
C ALA A 135 1.06 17.26 5.00
N GLY A 136 -0.16 17.60 5.42
CA GLY A 136 -1.38 16.96 4.92
C GLY A 136 -1.70 15.59 5.57
N VAL A 137 -0.89 15.14 6.51
CA VAL A 137 -1.24 14.02 7.38
C VAL A 137 -2.34 14.49 8.31
N GLN A 138 -3.52 13.86 8.25
CA GLN A 138 -4.63 14.23 9.13
C GLN A 138 -4.20 14.09 10.60
N ASP A 139 -4.59 15.07 11.42
CA ASP A 139 -4.32 15.02 12.86
C ASP A 139 -4.96 13.79 13.48
N GLU A 140 -4.21 13.10 14.33
CA GLU A 140 -4.61 11.91 15.07
C GLU A 140 -5.90 12.12 15.90
N THR A 141 -6.28 13.36 16.17
CA THR A 141 -7.48 13.73 16.91
C THR A 141 -8.79 13.43 16.18
N GLN A 142 -8.79 13.16 14.89
CA GLN A 142 -10.00 12.80 14.13
C GLN A 142 -10.13 11.30 13.81
N SER A 143 -9.12 10.51 14.08
CA SER A 143 -9.16 9.06 13.87
C SER A 143 -9.81 8.38 15.07
N ARG A 144 -11.06 7.98 14.95
CA ARG A 144 -11.72 7.06 15.91
C ARG A 144 -11.09 5.65 15.92
N LEU A 145 -10.05 5.44 15.11
CA LEU A 145 -9.30 4.20 14.96
C LEU A 145 -7.94 4.30 15.67
N GLN A 146 -7.91 4.88 16.85
CA GLN A 146 -6.70 5.11 17.66
C GLN A 146 -5.94 3.84 18.08
N ASN A 147 -6.44 2.64 17.75
CA ASN A 147 -5.82 1.36 18.13
C ASN A 147 -5.29 0.55 16.95
N GLU A 148 -5.44 1.00 15.71
CA GLU A 148 -5.00 0.23 14.55
C GLU A 148 -3.74 0.83 13.93
N ALA A 149 -2.74 -0.03 13.88
CA ALA A 149 -1.46 0.10 13.17
C ALA A 149 -0.93 1.54 13.03
N ARG A 150 0.11 1.83 13.76
CA ARG A 150 0.91 3.06 13.66
C ARG A 150 0.93 3.56 12.23
N ASP A 151 0.48 4.78 12.05
CA ASP A 151 0.38 5.48 10.77
C ASP A 151 1.74 5.66 10.09
N VAL A 152 2.27 4.58 9.58
CA VAL A 152 3.54 4.58 8.84
C VAL A 152 3.30 5.11 7.44
N THR A 153 4.10 6.07 7.03
CA THR A 153 4.10 6.56 5.65
C THR A 153 5.38 6.10 4.95
N TYR A 154 5.22 5.54 3.76
CA TYR A 154 6.32 4.96 3.00
C TYR A 154 6.80 5.91 1.90
N TYR A 155 8.12 6.02 1.74
CA TYR A 155 8.78 6.82 0.73
C TYR A 155 9.91 6.05 0.08
N VAL A 156 10.11 6.28 -1.20
CA VAL A 156 11.34 5.87 -1.88
C VAL A 156 12.28 7.07 -1.92
N LEU A 157 13.39 6.97 -1.21
CA LEU A 157 14.47 7.96 -1.24
C LEU A 157 15.55 7.49 -2.20
N ARG A 158 15.91 8.34 -3.17
CA ARG A 158 17.06 8.14 -4.05
C ARG A 158 18.20 9.05 -3.63
N THR A 159 19.33 8.45 -3.28
CA THR A 159 20.49 9.14 -2.71
C THR A 159 21.62 9.36 -3.72
N HIS A 160 21.41 9.01 -4.99
CA HIS A 160 22.44 9.09 -6.04
C HIS A 160 23.76 8.35 -5.71
N GLY A 161 23.63 7.22 -5.01
CA GLY A 161 24.77 6.35 -4.67
C GLY A 161 25.29 6.50 -3.23
N GLU A 162 24.79 7.49 -2.48
CA GLU A 162 25.15 7.64 -1.06
C GLU A 162 24.42 6.59 -0.22
N GLU A 163 25.06 6.09 0.82
CA GLU A 163 24.47 5.12 1.75
C GLU A 163 23.81 5.81 2.94
N ILE A 164 22.65 5.27 3.34
CA ILE A 164 21.99 5.71 4.59
C ILE A 164 22.69 5.03 5.77
N GLU A 165 23.01 5.81 6.79
CA GLU A 165 23.49 5.35 8.08
C GLU A 165 22.34 5.06 9.04
N ALA A 166 21.41 6.02 9.18
CA ALA A 166 20.30 5.95 10.11
C ALA A 166 19.10 6.77 9.62
N VAL A 167 17.93 6.45 10.16
CA VAL A 167 16.72 7.27 10.03
C VAL A 167 16.17 7.52 11.43
N ASP A 168 16.20 8.78 11.87
CA ASP A 168 15.59 9.21 13.12
C ASP A 168 14.12 9.58 12.87
N GLY A 169 13.18 8.96 13.60
CA GLY A 169 11.74 9.08 13.36
C GLY A 169 11.16 8.07 12.37
N GLY A 170 11.92 7.03 12.02
CA GLY A 170 11.49 5.97 11.11
C GLY A 170 12.48 4.82 10.99
N SER A 171 12.33 4.06 9.94
CA SER A 171 13.26 2.99 9.55
C SER A 171 13.49 3.01 8.04
N PHE A 172 14.50 2.25 7.57
CA PHE A 172 14.77 2.14 6.15
C PHE A 172 15.13 0.71 5.75
N LYS A 173 14.88 0.40 4.49
CA LYS A 173 15.30 -0.85 3.82
C LYS A 173 15.92 -0.48 2.48
N LYS A 174 17.12 -0.99 2.21
CA LYS A 174 17.75 -0.84 0.90
C LYS A 174 16.97 -1.65 -0.14
N ILE A 175 16.59 -1.02 -1.25
CA ILE A 175 15.93 -1.66 -2.40
C ILE A 175 16.98 -2.02 -3.44
N GLU A 176 17.80 -1.03 -3.80
CA GLU A 176 18.92 -1.14 -4.75
C GLU A 176 20.01 -0.12 -4.40
N ASP A 177 21.10 -0.07 -5.15
CA ASP A 177 22.15 0.92 -4.90
C ASP A 177 21.63 2.34 -5.10
N GLY A 178 21.75 3.14 -4.05
CA GLY A 178 21.25 4.51 -4.01
C GLY A 178 19.71 4.65 -3.94
N ALA A 179 18.96 3.56 -3.69
CA ALA A 179 17.51 3.63 -3.48
C ALA A 179 17.09 2.87 -2.22
N TYR A 180 16.28 3.51 -1.41
CA TYR A 180 15.86 3.05 -0.10
C TYR A 180 14.36 3.27 0.11
N LEU A 181 13.68 2.26 0.66
CA LEU A 181 12.33 2.41 1.19
C LEU A 181 12.43 2.95 2.61
N ILE A 182 11.89 4.13 2.84
CA ILE A 182 11.80 4.76 4.16
C ILE A 182 10.41 4.52 4.71
N SER A 183 10.33 4.06 5.95
CA SER A 183 9.09 3.90 6.71
C SER A 183 9.05 4.96 7.80
N ALA A 184 8.43 6.11 7.50
CA ALA A 184 8.34 7.24 8.43
C ALA A 184 7.25 6.98 9.47
N GLN A 185 7.60 7.08 10.75
CA GLN A 185 6.70 6.92 11.89
C GLN A 185 6.29 8.27 12.50
N GLN A 186 6.94 9.35 12.08
CA GLN A 186 6.71 10.71 12.55
C GLN A 186 6.53 11.66 11.39
N ARG A 187 5.90 12.81 11.63
CA ARG A 187 5.73 13.87 10.62
C ARG A 187 7.04 14.53 10.21
N GLU A 188 7.96 14.58 11.14
CA GLU A 188 9.31 15.08 10.92
C GLU A 188 10.28 13.94 11.20
N PHE A 189 11.13 13.67 10.25
CA PHE A 189 12.16 12.66 10.39
C PHE A 189 13.44 13.11 9.71
N THR A 190 14.56 12.58 10.17
CA THR A 190 15.88 12.90 9.61
C THR A 190 16.54 11.65 9.09
N VAL A 191 17.00 11.71 7.84
CA VAL A 191 17.83 10.67 7.23
C VAL A 191 19.29 11.12 7.36
N LYS A 192 20.11 10.29 7.98
CA LYS A 192 21.55 10.48 8.06
C LYS A 192 22.25 9.64 7.02
N LEU A 193 23.06 10.30 6.19
CA LEU A 193 23.88 9.64 5.18
C LEU A 193 25.24 9.35 5.77
N LYS A 194 25.87 8.24 5.36
CA LYS A 194 27.25 7.95 5.68
C LYS A 194 28.15 9.05 5.12
N ASP A 195 29.18 9.35 5.86
CA ASP A 195 30.14 10.37 5.44
C ASP A 195 30.86 9.90 4.18
N ALA A 196 30.64 10.59 3.07
CA ALA A 196 31.26 10.26 1.80
C ALA A 196 32.80 10.41 1.85
N ASP A 197 33.29 11.25 2.77
CA ASP A 197 34.73 11.44 2.96
C ASP A 197 35.38 10.31 3.76
N ALA A 198 34.64 9.62 4.62
CA ALA A 198 35.13 8.44 5.34
C ALA A 198 35.37 7.23 4.43
N LEU A 199 34.70 7.16 3.30
CA LEU A 199 34.86 6.08 2.31
C LEU A 199 36.03 6.33 1.34
N ARG A 200 36.55 7.55 1.26
CA ARG A 200 37.66 7.91 0.35
C ARG A 200 39.06 7.65 0.92
N TYR A 201 39.17 7.31 2.20
CA TYR A 201 40.43 7.15 2.92
C TYR A 201 40.71 5.72 3.40
N THR A 202 39.97 4.73 2.94
CA THR A 202 40.31 3.31 3.15
C THR A 202 40.88 2.71 1.86
N ASP A 203 42.08 3.14 1.49
CA ASP A 203 42.98 2.40 0.60
C ASP A 203 43.86 1.44 1.42
#